data_83fafb59b3aa374e736c26831e1f2fbd
#
_entry.id   83fafb59b3aa374e736c26831e1f2fbd
#
_cell.length_a   1.000
_cell.length_b   1.000
_cell.length_c   1.000
_cell.angle_alpha   90.00
_cell.angle_beta   90.00
_cell.angle_gamma   90.00
#
_symmetry.space_group_name_H-M   'P 1'
#
loop_
_entity.id
_entity.type
_entity.pdbx_description
1 polymer ?
#
loop_
_entity_poly.entity_id
_entity_poly.type
_entity_poly.pdbx_seq_one_letter_code
_entity_poly.pdbx_strand_id
1 'polypeptide(L)'
;MNFVEELKWRGMVHDMMPGTEEQLNKEMTTAYLGIDPTADSLHIGHLVGVMILKHLQRCGHKPIALVGGATGMIGDPSGKSQERNLLDEATLRHNQECIKQQLAKLIDFDSDAPNAAVMVNNYDWMKDFSFLAFIRDVGKHITVNYMMAKDSVKKRFNGEGDGMSFTEFTYQLVQGYDFFHLYEAHGCKLGISLSFSH
;
A
#
# COMPACT_ATOMS: atom_id res chain seq x y z
N MET A 1 -17.09 -18.09 -5.39
CA MET A 1 -17.59 -16.81 -4.79
C MET A 1 -16.89 -15.70 -5.56
N ASN A 2 -17.63 -14.72 -6.07
CA ASN A 2 -17.06 -13.59 -6.81
C ASN A 2 -16.63 -12.51 -5.81
N PHE A 3 -15.37 -12.08 -5.89
CA PHE A 3 -14.83 -11.11 -4.94
C PHE A 3 -15.47 -9.73 -5.06
N VAL A 4 -15.71 -9.27 -6.29
CA VAL A 4 -16.30 -7.94 -6.53
C VAL A 4 -17.77 -7.91 -6.05
N GLU A 5 -18.54 -8.98 -6.32
CA GLU A 5 -19.92 -9.10 -5.83
C GLU A 5 -19.99 -9.12 -4.30
N GLU A 6 -19.07 -9.86 -3.66
CA GLU A 6 -18.97 -9.92 -2.20
C GLU A 6 -18.69 -8.53 -1.59
N LEU A 7 -17.77 -7.76 -2.18
CA LEU A 7 -17.48 -6.40 -1.71
C LEU A 7 -18.64 -5.43 -2.00
N LYS A 8 -19.28 -5.52 -3.18
CA LYS A 8 -20.47 -4.71 -3.52
C LYS A 8 -21.62 -4.96 -2.54
N TRP A 9 -21.90 -6.22 -2.23
CA TRP A 9 -22.92 -6.59 -1.26
C TRP A 9 -22.66 -6.03 0.15
N ARG A 10 -21.37 -5.93 0.54
CA ARG A 10 -20.96 -5.36 1.83
C ARG A 10 -20.88 -3.83 1.85
N GLY A 11 -21.08 -3.16 0.72
CA GLY A 11 -20.88 -1.72 0.60
C GLY A 11 -19.40 -1.29 0.75
N MET A 12 -18.46 -2.17 0.39
CA MET A 12 -17.02 -1.95 0.54
C MET A 12 -16.35 -1.49 -0.77
N VAL A 13 -17.09 -1.29 -1.85
CA VAL A 13 -16.57 -0.75 -3.11
C VAL A 13 -16.94 0.73 -3.21
N HIS A 14 -15.92 1.59 -3.26
CA HIS A 14 -16.10 3.02 -3.53
C HIS A 14 -15.90 3.31 -5.02
N ASP A 15 -14.78 2.83 -5.57
CA ASP A 15 -14.43 2.98 -6.97
C ASP A 15 -13.61 1.79 -7.45
N MET A 16 -13.59 1.55 -8.76
CA MET A 16 -12.87 0.42 -9.34
C MET A 16 -12.40 0.77 -10.75
N MET A 17 -11.13 0.50 -11.03
CA MET A 17 -10.55 0.72 -12.35
C MET A 17 -11.19 -0.23 -13.39
N PRO A 18 -11.40 0.25 -14.63
CA PRO A 18 -11.85 -0.60 -15.72
C PRO A 18 -10.97 -1.83 -15.91
N GLY A 19 -11.57 -2.99 -16.18
CA GLY A 19 -10.87 -4.26 -16.38
C GLY A 19 -10.57 -5.04 -15.09
N THR A 20 -10.81 -4.45 -13.90
CA THR A 20 -10.54 -5.13 -12.61
C THR A 20 -11.41 -6.37 -12.44
N GLU A 21 -12.70 -6.29 -12.71
CA GLU A 21 -13.63 -7.39 -12.56
C GLU A 21 -13.34 -8.51 -13.56
N GLU A 22 -13.00 -8.17 -14.81
CA GLU A 22 -12.60 -9.12 -15.82
C GLU A 22 -11.31 -9.87 -15.43
N GLN A 23 -10.32 -9.16 -14.89
CA GLN A 23 -9.07 -9.76 -14.41
C GLN A 23 -9.32 -10.74 -13.27
N LEU A 24 -10.14 -10.36 -12.30
CA LEU A 24 -10.50 -11.21 -11.14
C LEU A 24 -11.32 -12.44 -11.53
N ASN A 25 -12.16 -12.34 -12.55
CA ASN A 25 -12.94 -13.47 -13.05
C ASN A 25 -12.14 -14.41 -13.97
N LYS A 26 -11.03 -13.91 -14.55
CA LYS A 26 -10.21 -14.66 -15.51
C LYS A 26 -9.29 -15.68 -14.84
N GLU A 27 -8.68 -15.31 -13.74
CA GLU A 27 -7.64 -16.12 -13.09
C GLU A 27 -7.47 -15.75 -11.61
N MET A 28 -6.78 -16.61 -10.85
CA MET A 28 -6.27 -16.24 -9.54
C MET A 28 -5.39 -15.00 -9.68
N THR A 29 -5.77 -13.93 -9.04
CA THR A 29 -5.11 -12.64 -9.14
C THR A 29 -4.44 -12.30 -7.82
N THR A 30 -3.18 -11.85 -7.90
CA THR A 30 -2.47 -11.30 -6.73
C THR A 30 -2.83 -9.82 -6.59
N ALA A 31 -3.25 -9.42 -5.39
CA ALA A 31 -3.55 -8.04 -5.05
C ALA A 31 -2.90 -7.65 -3.72
N TYR A 32 -2.51 -6.39 -3.57
CA TYR A 32 -1.90 -5.91 -2.35
C TYR A 32 -2.66 -4.77 -1.69
N LEU A 33 -2.46 -4.66 -0.38
CA LEU A 33 -2.86 -3.53 0.45
C LEU A 33 -1.65 -3.05 1.25
N GLY A 34 -1.40 -1.75 1.25
CA GLY A 34 -0.37 -1.10 2.06
C GLY A 34 -0.84 -0.89 3.51
N ILE A 35 0.05 -1.19 4.46
CA ILE A 35 -0.16 -0.99 5.90
C ILE A 35 1.06 -0.26 6.45
N ASP A 36 0.87 0.94 6.99
CA ASP A 36 1.95 1.69 7.62
C ASP A 36 2.25 1.14 9.02
N PRO A 37 3.49 0.76 9.32
CA PRO A 37 3.89 0.17 10.60
C PRO A 37 4.16 1.25 11.66
N THR A 38 3.23 2.19 11.83
CA THR A 38 3.37 3.34 12.74
C THR A 38 3.27 2.98 14.22
N ALA A 39 2.79 1.77 14.53
CA ALA A 39 2.66 1.22 15.88
C ALA A 39 2.74 -0.32 15.82
N ASP A 40 2.93 -0.95 16.98
CA ASP A 40 2.95 -2.39 17.16
C ASP A 40 1.55 -3.05 17.09
N SER A 41 0.51 -2.26 16.86
CA SER A 41 -0.86 -2.74 16.81
C SER A 41 -1.67 -2.08 15.71
N LEU A 42 -2.58 -2.87 15.11
CA LEU A 42 -3.60 -2.39 14.20
C LEU A 42 -4.74 -1.73 15.00
N HIS A 43 -5.31 -0.68 14.46
CA HIS A 43 -6.52 -0.06 15.00
C HIS A 43 -7.74 -0.37 14.11
N ILE A 44 -8.94 0.03 14.57
CA ILE A 44 -10.21 -0.27 13.89
C ILE A 44 -10.24 0.17 12.42
N GLY A 45 -9.57 1.28 12.07
CA GLY A 45 -9.47 1.76 10.69
C GLY A 45 -8.74 0.78 9.75
N HIS A 46 -7.76 0.03 10.25
CA HIS A 46 -7.08 -0.99 9.47
C HIS A 46 -7.96 -2.22 9.23
N LEU A 47 -8.95 -2.49 10.10
CA LEU A 47 -9.78 -3.70 10.01
C LEU A 47 -10.52 -3.80 8.68
N VAL A 48 -10.96 -2.68 8.12
CA VAL A 48 -11.63 -2.67 6.80
C VAL A 48 -10.70 -3.26 5.73
N GLY A 49 -9.46 -2.78 5.66
CA GLY A 49 -8.46 -3.28 4.71
C GLY A 49 -8.12 -4.75 4.94
N VAL A 50 -7.96 -5.16 6.18
CA VAL A 50 -7.72 -6.56 6.57
C VAL A 50 -8.87 -7.44 6.13
N MET A 51 -10.11 -6.99 6.29
CA MET A 51 -11.29 -7.73 5.85
C MET A 51 -11.37 -7.83 4.32
N ILE A 52 -10.94 -6.80 3.58
CA ILE A 52 -10.84 -6.88 2.12
C ILE A 52 -9.83 -7.96 1.71
N LEU A 53 -8.64 -7.99 2.31
CA LEU A 53 -7.64 -9.05 2.05
C LEU A 53 -8.17 -10.44 2.41
N LYS A 54 -8.89 -10.57 3.52
CA LYS A 54 -9.54 -11.83 3.91
C LYS A 54 -10.57 -12.29 2.86
N HIS A 55 -11.43 -11.39 2.38
CA HIS A 55 -12.40 -11.73 1.34
C HIS A 55 -11.72 -12.07 0.02
N LEU A 56 -10.65 -11.36 -0.34
CA LEU A 56 -9.83 -11.66 -1.51
C LEU A 56 -9.32 -13.11 -1.44
N GLN A 57 -8.72 -13.51 -0.32
CA GLN A 57 -8.22 -14.87 -0.13
C GLN A 57 -9.34 -15.92 -0.16
N ARG A 58 -10.47 -15.69 0.51
CA ARG A 58 -11.64 -16.58 0.50
C ARG A 58 -12.23 -16.76 -0.89
N CYS A 59 -12.10 -15.78 -1.76
CA CYS A 59 -12.55 -15.85 -3.15
C CYS A 59 -11.52 -16.51 -4.09
N GLY A 60 -10.41 -17.04 -3.54
CA GLY A 60 -9.42 -17.79 -4.30
C GLY A 60 -8.30 -16.94 -4.89
N HIS A 61 -8.20 -15.67 -4.51
CA HIS A 61 -7.13 -14.77 -4.94
C HIS A 61 -6.01 -14.68 -3.90
N LYS A 62 -4.82 -14.22 -4.30
CA LYS A 62 -3.65 -14.16 -3.45
C LYS A 62 -3.44 -12.76 -2.85
N PRO A 63 -3.57 -12.59 -1.52
CA PRO A 63 -3.31 -11.30 -0.89
C PRO A 63 -1.83 -11.09 -0.61
N ILE A 64 -1.38 -9.84 -0.78
CA ILE A 64 -0.11 -9.34 -0.26
C ILE A 64 -0.41 -8.24 0.77
N ALA A 65 0.10 -8.41 1.98
CA ALA A 65 0.16 -7.36 2.97
C ALA A 65 1.50 -6.63 2.83
N LEU A 66 1.49 -5.43 2.24
CA LEU A 66 2.68 -4.60 2.08
C LEU A 66 2.88 -3.73 3.33
N VAL A 67 3.92 -4.01 4.09
CA VAL A 67 4.33 -3.12 5.19
C VAL A 67 5.13 -1.96 4.61
N GLY A 68 4.68 -0.75 4.89
CA GLY A 68 5.30 0.48 4.43
C GLY A 68 6.51 0.89 5.27
N GLY A 69 7.57 0.07 5.34
CA GLY A 69 8.78 0.40 6.11
C GLY A 69 9.51 1.62 5.54
N ALA A 70 9.79 1.65 4.25
CA ALA A 70 10.42 2.79 3.60
C ALA A 70 9.49 4.02 3.57
N THR A 71 8.21 3.82 3.23
CA THR A 71 7.20 4.88 3.24
C THR A 71 6.92 5.40 4.64
N GLY A 72 7.01 4.56 5.67
CA GLY A 72 6.92 4.96 7.08
C GLY A 72 8.09 5.83 7.54
N MET A 73 9.28 5.66 6.96
CA MET A 73 10.44 6.53 7.19
C MET A 73 10.32 7.89 6.49
N ILE A 74 9.52 8.01 5.45
CA ILE A 74 9.28 9.25 4.71
C ILE A 74 8.04 9.98 5.25
N GLY A 75 6.99 9.24 5.56
CA GLY A 75 5.69 9.75 6.01
C GLY A 75 4.74 10.07 4.85
N ASP A 76 3.55 9.49 4.90
CA ASP A 76 2.46 9.78 3.95
C ASP A 76 1.93 11.21 4.19
N PRO A 77 1.97 12.11 3.19
CA PRO A 77 1.46 13.47 3.31
C PRO A 77 -0.07 13.55 3.33
N SER A 78 -0.78 12.47 2.99
CA SER A 78 -2.25 12.49 2.88
C SER A 78 -2.93 12.72 4.23
N GLY A 79 -3.79 13.74 4.31
CA GLY A 79 -4.68 14.00 5.45
C GLY A 79 -3.99 14.54 6.70
N LYS A 80 -2.73 15.02 6.63
CA LYS A 80 -2.00 15.58 7.78
C LYS A 80 -1.35 16.91 7.48
N SER A 81 -1.32 17.77 8.50
CA SER A 81 -0.71 19.10 8.47
C SER A 81 0.69 19.17 9.08
N GLN A 82 1.17 18.09 9.71
CA GLN A 82 2.47 18.04 10.40
C GLN A 82 3.30 16.85 9.94
N GLU A 83 4.64 17.04 9.91
CA GLU A 83 5.62 15.99 9.61
C GLU A 83 5.59 14.89 10.68
N ARG A 84 5.72 13.62 10.25
CA ARG A 84 5.71 12.48 11.18
C ARG A 84 7.08 12.28 11.82
N ASN A 85 7.08 11.76 13.06
CA ASN A 85 8.29 11.20 13.66
C ASN A 85 8.75 9.99 12.83
N LEU A 86 9.98 10.04 12.36
CA LEU A 86 10.59 8.96 11.58
C LEU A 86 10.95 7.81 12.51
N LEU A 87 10.58 6.58 12.12
CA LEU A 87 10.89 5.37 12.85
C LEU A 87 12.27 4.82 12.46
N ASP A 88 12.99 4.25 13.42
CA ASP A 88 14.20 3.49 13.12
C ASP A 88 13.90 2.07 12.62
N GLU A 89 14.88 1.40 12.01
CA GLU A 89 14.70 0.06 11.44
C GLU A 89 14.29 -0.97 12.48
N ALA A 90 14.84 -0.92 13.69
CA ALA A 90 14.52 -1.88 14.75
C ALA A 90 13.05 -1.80 15.15
N THR A 91 12.54 -0.58 15.34
CA THR A 91 11.12 -0.32 15.63
C THR A 91 10.23 -0.75 14.48
N LEU A 92 10.61 -0.48 13.23
CA LEU A 92 9.87 -0.93 12.03
C LEU A 92 9.75 -2.45 11.97
N ARG A 93 10.84 -3.18 12.20
CA ARG A 93 10.85 -4.66 12.19
C ARG A 93 10.00 -5.23 13.33
N HIS A 94 10.09 -4.63 14.51
CA HIS A 94 9.25 -5.01 15.64
C HIS A 94 7.76 -4.82 15.31
N ASN A 95 7.37 -3.65 14.85
CA ASN A 95 5.99 -3.34 14.47
C ASN A 95 5.49 -4.27 13.36
N GLN A 96 6.32 -4.54 12.34
CA GLN A 96 6.01 -5.48 11.27
C GLN A 96 5.65 -6.87 11.79
N GLU A 97 6.46 -7.41 12.71
CA GLU A 97 6.21 -8.72 13.30
C GLU A 97 4.91 -8.74 14.12
N CYS A 98 4.68 -7.72 14.93
CA CYS A 98 3.43 -7.57 15.70
C CYS A 98 2.20 -7.48 14.79
N ILE A 99 2.29 -6.73 13.70
CA ILE A 99 1.22 -6.63 12.69
C ILE A 99 0.98 -8.00 12.03
N LYS A 100 2.03 -8.72 11.64
CA LYS A 100 1.92 -10.05 11.05
C LYS A 100 1.16 -11.02 11.95
N GLN A 101 1.48 -11.06 13.23
CA GLN A 101 0.80 -11.91 14.21
C GLN A 101 -0.69 -11.57 14.35
N GLN A 102 -1.06 -10.31 14.21
CA GLN A 102 -2.46 -9.88 14.23
C GLN A 102 -3.20 -10.27 12.93
N LEU A 103 -2.56 -10.07 11.78
CA LEU A 103 -3.11 -10.45 10.48
C LEU A 103 -3.29 -11.97 10.35
N ALA A 104 -2.36 -12.76 10.86
CA ALA A 104 -2.40 -14.22 10.82
C ALA A 104 -3.62 -14.84 11.52
N LYS A 105 -4.28 -14.09 12.40
CA LYS A 105 -5.56 -14.50 13.00
C LYS A 105 -6.73 -14.49 12.02
N LEU A 106 -6.61 -13.76 10.93
CA LEU A 106 -7.69 -13.53 9.96
C LEU A 106 -7.36 -14.02 8.54
N ILE A 107 -6.09 -13.97 8.17
CA ILE A 107 -5.56 -14.27 6.84
C ILE A 107 -4.58 -15.43 6.97
N ASP A 108 -4.65 -16.39 6.06
CA ASP A 108 -3.75 -17.53 6.04
C ASP A 108 -2.43 -17.17 5.32
N PHE A 109 -1.31 -17.22 6.05
CA PHE A 109 0.04 -16.98 5.55
C PHE A 109 0.87 -18.26 5.46
N ASP A 110 0.45 -19.33 6.14
CA ASP A 110 1.33 -20.44 6.49
C ASP A 110 0.96 -21.75 5.79
N SER A 111 -0.20 -21.82 5.12
CA SER A 111 -0.59 -23.02 4.39
C SER A 111 0.14 -23.16 3.05
N ASP A 112 0.16 -24.38 2.51
CA ASP A 112 0.67 -24.67 1.15
C ASP A 112 -0.33 -24.30 0.04
N ALA A 113 -1.41 -23.57 0.36
CA ALA A 113 -2.39 -23.15 -0.64
C ALA A 113 -1.76 -22.18 -1.65
N PRO A 114 -2.08 -22.29 -2.95
CA PRO A 114 -1.51 -21.41 -3.97
C PRO A 114 -1.83 -19.92 -3.74
N ASN A 115 -2.89 -19.64 -3.00
CA ASN A 115 -3.32 -18.30 -2.62
C ASN A 115 -3.02 -17.97 -1.14
N ALA A 116 -2.10 -18.70 -0.49
CA ALA A 116 -1.57 -18.29 0.80
C ALA A 116 -1.02 -16.86 0.70
N ALA A 117 -1.31 -16.04 1.70
CA ALA A 117 -0.91 -14.63 1.72
C ALA A 117 0.61 -14.48 1.87
N VAL A 118 1.11 -13.36 1.41
CA VAL A 118 2.52 -12.98 1.60
C VAL A 118 2.57 -11.64 2.32
N MET A 119 3.47 -11.51 3.28
CA MET A 119 3.83 -10.21 3.85
C MET A 119 5.18 -9.78 3.32
N VAL A 120 5.25 -8.55 2.82
CA VAL A 120 6.46 -7.93 2.30
C VAL A 120 6.66 -6.55 2.95
N ASN A 121 7.89 -6.06 2.91
CA ASN A 121 8.24 -4.73 3.42
C ASN A 121 8.97 -3.94 2.32
N ASN A 122 8.47 -2.78 1.94
CA ASN A 122 9.11 -1.98 0.90
C ASN A 122 10.49 -1.44 1.30
N TYR A 123 10.83 -1.43 2.58
CA TYR A 123 12.19 -1.15 3.03
C TYR A 123 13.22 -2.14 2.45
N ASP A 124 12.85 -3.41 2.25
CA ASP A 124 13.76 -4.46 1.79
C ASP A 124 14.31 -4.21 0.38
N TRP A 125 13.53 -3.60 -0.50
CA TRP A 125 14.01 -3.24 -1.86
C TRP A 125 14.41 -1.77 -1.99
N MET A 126 13.95 -0.89 -1.08
CA MET A 126 14.28 0.53 -1.14
C MET A 126 15.62 0.89 -0.50
N LYS A 127 16.02 0.18 0.56
CA LYS A 127 17.22 0.50 1.36
C LYS A 127 18.51 0.48 0.55
N ASP A 128 18.58 -0.35 -0.47
CA ASP A 128 19.80 -0.54 -1.28
C ASP A 128 19.87 0.40 -2.50
N PHE A 129 18.80 1.18 -2.76
CA PHE A 129 18.86 2.21 -3.79
C PHE A 129 19.77 3.36 -3.39
N SER A 130 20.79 3.63 -4.21
CA SER A 130 21.45 4.93 -4.11
C SER A 130 20.51 6.02 -4.64
N PHE A 131 20.64 7.23 -4.09
CA PHE A 131 19.86 8.39 -4.53
C PHE A 131 19.96 8.64 -6.04
N LEU A 132 21.18 8.54 -6.60
CA LEU A 132 21.41 8.74 -8.03
C LEU A 132 20.76 7.64 -8.88
N ALA A 133 20.83 6.37 -8.44
CA ALA A 133 20.18 5.28 -9.14
C ALA A 133 18.66 5.46 -9.13
N PHE A 134 18.07 5.81 -8.00
CA PHE A 134 16.63 6.03 -7.89
C PHE A 134 16.14 7.17 -8.80
N ILE A 135 16.81 8.32 -8.79
CA ILE A 135 16.46 9.44 -9.69
C ILE A 135 16.57 9.01 -11.17
N ARG A 136 17.66 8.34 -11.54
CA ARG A 136 17.89 7.93 -12.92
C ARG A 136 16.88 6.89 -13.39
N ASP A 137 16.60 5.88 -12.58
CA ASP A 137 15.87 4.68 -13.02
C ASP A 137 14.35 4.81 -12.77
N VAL A 138 13.94 5.51 -11.71
CA VAL A 138 12.54 5.75 -11.37
C VAL A 138 12.08 7.15 -11.78
N GLY A 139 12.85 8.17 -11.45
CA GLY A 139 12.46 9.56 -11.69
C GLY A 139 12.20 9.91 -13.15
N LYS A 140 12.89 9.27 -14.09
CA LYS A 140 12.70 9.50 -15.54
C LYS A 140 11.31 9.11 -16.06
N HIS A 141 10.57 8.28 -15.34
CA HIS A 141 9.27 7.77 -15.77
C HIS A 141 8.08 8.63 -15.30
N ILE A 142 8.33 9.64 -14.49
CA ILE A 142 7.29 10.52 -13.95
C ILE A 142 7.66 11.99 -14.14
N THR A 143 6.69 12.81 -14.51
CA THR A 143 6.91 14.24 -14.66
C THR A 143 6.53 14.99 -13.38
N VAL A 144 7.25 16.09 -13.09
CA VAL A 144 6.91 16.99 -11.98
C VAL A 144 5.48 17.53 -12.14
N ASN A 145 5.05 17.85 -13.37
CA ASN A 145 3.69 18.30 -13.63
C ASN A 145 2.63 17.29 -13.21
N TYR A 146 2.86 15.99 -13.47
CA TYR A 146 1.98 14.93 -13.00
C TYR A 146 1.94 14.85 -11.47
N MET A 147 3.10 14.92 -10.83
CA MET A 147 3.20 14.90 -9.36
C MET A 147 2.47 16.09 -8.72
N MET A 148 2.62 17.29 -9.31
CA MET A 148 1.96 18.52 -8.86
C MET A 148 0.45 18.52 -9.10
N ALA A 149 -0.04 17.69 -10.03
CA ALA A 149 -1.46 17.63 -10.35
C ALA A 149 -2.31 16.86 -9.34
N LYS A 150 -1.68 16.08 -8.42
CA LYS A 150 -2.40 15.34 -7.38
C LYS A 150 -3.04 16.29 -6.35
N ASP A 151 -4.27 16.00 -5.95
CA ASP A 151 -5.05 16.87 -5.06
C ASP A 151 -4.39 17.11 -3.71
N SER A 152 -3.73 16.09 -3.13
CA SER A 152 -2.97 16.22 -1.89
C SER A 152 -1.80 17.21 -2.00
N VAL A 153 -1.16 17.27 -3.18
CA VAL A 153 -0.07 18.20 -3.46
C VAL A 153 -0.61 19.60 -3.74
N LYS A 154 -1.64 19.73 -4.59
CA LYS A 154 -2.25 21.03 -4.95
C LYS A 154 -2.72 21.82 -3.72
N LYS A 155 -3.41 21.16 -2.79
CA LYS A 155 -3.91 21.80 -1.56
C LYS A 155 -2.77 22.44 -0.75
N ARG A 156 -1.66 21.73 -0.59
CA ARG A 156 -0.50 22.21 0.16
C ARG A 156 0.25 23.35 -0.57
N PHE A 157 0.34 23.29 -1.89
CA PHE A 157 0.95 24.36 -2.71
C PHE A 157 0.09 25.63 -2.79
N ASN A 158 -1.22 25.52 -2.66
CA ASN A 158 -2.13 26.67 -2.69
C ASN A 158 -2.27 27.40 -1.35
N GLY A 159 -1.45 27.07 -0.37
CA GLY A 159 -1.41 27.77 0.91
C GLY A 159 -2.37 27.22 1.96
N GLU A 160 -2.95 26.05 1.75
CA GLU A 160 -3.74 25.33 2.76
C GLU A 160 -2.79 24.55 3.69
N GLY A 161 -2.14 25.23 4.65
CA GLY A 161 -1.23 24.66 5.65
C GLY A 161 0.24 25.02 5.45
N ASP A 162 1.09 24.42 6.27
CA ASP A 162 2.56 24.56 6.21
C ASP A 162 3.09 23.86 4.96
N GLY A 163 3.65 24.47 4.00
CA GLY A 163 4.21 23.92 2.75
C GLY A 163 4.40 22.38 2.71
N MET A 164 5.02 21.86 1.68
CA MET A 164 5.32 20.43 1.55
C MET A 164 6.84 20.24 1.51
N SER A 165 7.38 19.37 2.38
CA SER A 165 8.79 19.03 2.33
C SER A 165 9.13 18.22 1.07
N PHE A 166 10.41 18.25 0.64
CA PHE A 166 10.86 17.39 -0.46
C PHE A 166 10.65 15.90 -0.13
N THR A 167 10.82 15.52 1.13
CA THR A 167 10.58 14.15 1.62
C THR A 167 9.12 13.73 1.36
N GLU A 168 8.15 14.53 1.79
CA GLU A 168 6.73 14.26 1.54
C GLU A 168 6.39 14.26 0.04
N PHE A 169 7.00 15.17 -0.74
CA PHE A 169 6.78 15.24 -2.18
C PHE A 169 7.26 13.97 -2.90
N THR A 170 8.38 13.39 -2.48
CA THR A 170 8.94 12.17 -3.07
C THR A 170 8.24 10.90 -2.65
N TYR A 171 7.38 10.91 -1.62
CA TYR A 171 6.59 9.76 -1.19
C TYR A 171 5.87 9.05 -2.35
N GLN A 172 5.27 9.82 -3.24
CA GLN A 172 4.56 9.28 -4.40
C GLN A 172 5.46 8.52 -5.39
N LEU A 173 6.76 8.83 -5.44
CA LEU A 173 7.73 8.08 -6.25
C LEU A 173 8.03 6.72 -5.63
N VAL A 174 8.22 6.70 -4.31
CA VAL A 174 8.48 5.46 -3.56
C VAL A 174 7.27 4.53 -3.67
N GLN A 175 6.07 5.04 -3.42
CA GLN A 175 4.83 4.27 -3.57
C GLN A 175 4.61 3.80 -5.02
N GLY A 176 4.92 4.64 -6.00
CA GLY A 176 4.84 4.27 -7.42
C GLY A 176 5.79 3.13 -7.78
N TYR A 177 6.99 3.13 -7.21
CA TYR A 177 7.94 2.05 -7.41
C TYR A 177 7.48 0.73 -6.77
N ASP A 178 6.77 0.79 -5.64
CA ASP A 178 6.20 -0.40 -5.00
C ASP A 178 5.26 -1.16 -5.95
N PHE A 179 4.42 -0.47 -6.73
CA PHE A 179 3.55 -1.11 -7.73
C PHE A 179 4.37 -1.88 -8.77
N PHE A 180 5.41 -1.26 -9.28
CA PHE A 180 6.30 -1.89 -10.27
C PHE A 180 7.02 -3.10 -9.67
N HIS A 181 7.61 -2.95 -8.49
CA HIS A 181 8.33 -4.03 -7.81
C HIS A 181 7.41 -5.22 -7.51
N LEU A 182 6.22 -4.98 -6.98
CA LEU A 182 5.26 -6.03 -6.66
C LEU A 182 4.76 -6.75 -7.92
N TYR A 183 4.62 -6.03 -9.04
CA TYR A 183 4.30 -6.66 -10.32
C TYR A 183 5.41 -7.59 -10.79
N GLU A 184 6.67 -7.12 -10.82
CA GLU A 184 7.83 -7.90 -11.30
C GLU A 184 8.14 -9.08 -10.38
N ALA A 185 8.15 -8.88 -9.06
CA ALA A 185 8.57 -9.90 -8.10
C ALA A 185 7.47 -10.91 -7.72
N HIS A 186 6.20 -10.48 -7.73
CA HIS A 186 5.08 -11.28 -7.22
C HIS A 186 3.92 -11.44 -8.22
N GLY A 187 4.03 -10.91 -9.42
CA GLY A 187 2.94 -10.91 -10.41
C GLY A 187 1.68 -10.17 -9.91
N CYS A 188 1.86 -9.19 -9.00
CA CYS A 188 0.76 -8.44 -8.41
C CYS A 188 0.14 -7.52 -9.45
N LYS A 189 -1.15 -7.70 -9.74
CA LYS A 189 -1.86 -6.97 -10.80
C LYS A 189 -2.80 -5.89 -10.26
N LEU A 190 -3.14 -5.93 -8.97
CA LEU A 190 -4.09 -5.02 -8.35
C LEU A 190 -3.53 -4.40 -7.08
N GLY A 191 -3.71 -3.08 -6.95
CA GLY A 191 -3.54 -2.36 -5.70
C GLY A 191 -4.91 -2.04 -5.08
N ILE A 192 -5.03 -2.25 -3.77
CA ILE A 192 -6.22 -1.91 -2.99
C ILE A 192 -5.89 -0.67 -2.17
N SER A 193 -6.70 0.36 -2.31
CA SER A 193 -6.60 1.59 -1.51
C SER A 193 -7.86 1.76 -0.66
N LEU A 194 -7.69 2.28 0.54
CA LEU A 194 -8.80 2.63 1.42
C LEU A 194 -9.13 4.12 1.23
N SER A 195 -10.39 4.40 0.95
CA SER A 195 -10.93 5.76 0.96
C SER A 195 -11.98 5.84 2.06
N PHE A 196 -11.78 6.75 3.01
CA PHE A 196 -12.78 7.07 4.02
C PHE A 196 -13.49 8.35 3.61
N SER A 197 -14.79 8.24 3.25
CA SER A 197 -15.64 9.42 3.12
C SER A 197 -15.93 9.96 4.51
N HIS A 198 -15.58 11.21 4.75
CA HIS A 198 -15.98 11.97 5.95
C HIS A 198 -17.41 12.47 5.80
#